data_a0fcc45cfba1fff7f6bea8cd88a12e97
#
_entry.id   a0fcc45cfba1fff7f6bea8cd88a12e97
#
_cell.length_a   1.000
_cell.length_b   1.000
_cell.length_c   1.000
_cell.angle_alpha   90.00
_cell.angle_beta   90.00
_cell.angle_gamma   90.00
#
_symmetry.space_group_name_H-M   'P 1'
#
loop_
_entity.id
_entity.type
_entity.pdbx_description
1 polymer ?
#
loop_
_entity_poly.entity_id
_entity_poly.type
_entity_poly.pdbx_seq_one_letter_code
_entity_poly.pdbx_strand_id
1 'polypeptide(L)'
;MIIKGQKISDRYLIVRSIGEGGMANVYLAHDTILDRDVAIKVLRGDLSNDEKFVRRFQREALAASSLSHPNIVEMYDVGEDNGIYYIVMEYVEGKTVKQLVKKRGSLTLSEALDIMLQLTDGISHAHDSYIIHRDLKPQNILIKDDGQIKITDFGIAMALNSTQLTQTNSVMGSVHYLPPEQASGKGATIKSDIYSMG
;
A
#
# COMPACT_ATOMS: atom_id res chain seq x y z
N MET A 1 13.11 3.57 16.54
CA MET A 1 12.13 4.60 16.09
C MET A 1 12.80 5.44 15.01
N ILE A 2 12.17 5.59 13.85
CA ILE A 2 12.69 6.42 12.76
C ILE A 2 12.45 7.89 13.08
N ILE A 3 13.45 8.72 12.90
CA ILE A 3 13.39 10.16 13.19
C ILE A 3 13.71 11.00 11.95
N LYS A 4 13.20 12.23 11.92
CA LYS A 4 13.54 13.20 10.88
C LYS A 4 15.05 13.45 10.82
N GLY A 5 15.62 13.47 9.63
CA GLY A 5 17.05 13.66 9.38
C GLY A 5 17.89 12.37 9.45
N GLN A 6 17.31 11.25 9.85
CA GLN A 6 17.98 9.95 9.79
C GLN A 6 18.15 9.53 8.33
N LYS A 7 19.28 8.91 8.01
CA LYS A 7 19.50 8.24 6.72
C LYS A 7 19.32 6.73 6.87
N ILE A 8 18.58 6.14 5.97
CA ILE A 8 18.45 4.69 5.81
C ILE A 8 19.39 4.27 4.68
N SER A 9 20.21 3.23 4.92
CA SER A 9 21.22 2.70 3.98
C SER A 9 22.14 3.79 3.42
N ASP A 10 22.45 4.78 4.23
CA ASP A 10 23.27 5.96 3.86
C ASP A 10 22.82 6.67 2.57
N ARG A 11 21.58 6.45 2.16
CA ARG A 11 21.01 6.95 0.91
C ARG A 11 19.74 7.76 1.11
N TYR A 12 18.78 7.24 1.85
CA TYR A 12 17.43 7.80 1.96
C TYR A 12 17.30 8.67 3.21
N LEU A 13 17.26 9.98 3.01
CA LEU A 13 17.14 10.97 4.09
C LEU A 13 15.67 11.14 4.47
N ILE A 14 15.31 10.79 5.71
CA ILE A 14 13.94 10.91 6.21
C ILE A 14 13.55 12.37 6.39
N VAL A 15 12.48 12.79 5.73
CA VAL A 15 11.94 14.15 5.78
C VAL A 15 10.83 14.27 6.82
N ARG A 16 9.80 13.40 6.74
CA ARG A 16 8.67 13.37 7.68
C ARG A 16 7.86 12.07 7.57
N SER A 17 7.08 11.76 8.60
CA SER A 17 6.06 10.73 8.52
C SER A 17 4.90 11.18 7.63
N ILE A 18 4.37 10.28 6.80
CA ILE A 18 3.21 10.51 5.92
C ILE A 18 2.10 9.50 6.13
N GLY A 19 2.34 8.42 6.86
CA GLY A 19 1.32 7.43 7.19
C GLY A 19 1.76 6.49 8.30
N GLU A 20 0.81 6.10 9.15
CA GLU A 20 1.00 5.09 10.18
C GLU A 20 0.01 3.96 9.94
N GLY A 21 0.51 2.74 9.94
CA GLY A 21 -0.29 1.53 9.73
C GLY A 21 -0.04 0.47 10.78
N GLY A 22 -0.88 -0.55 10.77
CA GLY A 22 -0.78 -1.66 11.72
C GLY A 22 0.52 -2.46 11.64
N MET A 23 1.11 -2.58 10.44
CA MET A 23 2.34 -3.35 10.21
C MET A 23 3.55 -2.49 9.88
N ALA A 24 3.36 -1.36 9.24
CA ALA A 24 4.42 -0.52 8.74
C ALA A 24 4.04 0.96 8.83
N ASN A 25 5.05 1.79 8.97
CA ASN A 25 4.91 3.24 8.88
C ASN A 25 5.51 3.72 7.57
N VAL A 26 4.94 4.77 7.00
CA VAL A 26 5.40 5.35 5.73
C VAL A 26 5.96 6.74 5.97
N TYR A 27 7.11 6.99 5.38
CA TYR A 27 7.84 8.25 5.48
C TYR A 27 8.07 8.83 4.09
N LEU A 28 7.98 10.15 3.98
CA LEU A 28 8.59 10.89 2.89
C LEU A 28 10.10 10.92 3.15
N ALA A 29 10.88 10.53 2.16
CA ALA A 29 12.33 10.61 2.20
C ALA A 29 12.89 11.18 0.90
N HIS A 30 14.12 11.66 0.96
CA HIS A 30 14.87 12.12 -0.20
C HIS A 30 15.94 11.12 -0.57
N ASP A 31 15.90 10.58 -1.79
CA ASP A 31 16.95 9.74 -2.35
C ASP A 31 18.14 10.61 -2.73
N THR A 32 19.20 10.59 -1.94
CA THR A 32 20.36 11.45 -2.12
C THR A 32 21.26 11.04 -3.28
N ILE A 33 21.06 9.85 -3.86
CA ILE A 33 21.82 9.40 -5.04
C ILE A 33 21.13 9.84 -6.33
N LEU A 34 19.81 9.66 -6.42
CA LEU A 34 19.04 10.00 -7.61
C LEU A 34 18.38 11.39 -7.54
N ASP A 35 18.62 12.12 -6.44
CA ASP A 35 18.11 13.48 -6.20
C ASP A 35 16.59 13.59 -6.44
N ARG A 36 15.83 12.73 -5.75
CA ARG A 36 14.37 12.70 -5.90
C ARG A 36 13.68 12.32 -4.59
N ASP A 37 12.45 12.78 -4.43
CA ASP A 37 11.61 12.37 -3.32
C ASP A 37 11.03 10.97 -3.56
N VAL A 38 11.00 10.18 -2.49
CA VAL A 38 10.48 8.81 -2.47
C VAL A 38 9.62 8.59 -1.22
N ALA A 39 8.74 7.61 -1.27
CA ALA A 39 8.07 7.10 -0.08
C ALA A 39 8.82 5.86 0.44
N ILE A 40 9.11 5.83 1.72
CA ILE A 40 9.72 4.65 2.37
C ILE A 40 8.73 4.04 3.33
N LYS A 41 8.37 2.80 3.10
CA LYS A 41 7.56 1.98 4.00
C LYS A 41 8.50 1.15 4.87
N VAL A 42 8.39 1.33 6.18
CA VAL A 42 9.26 0.67 7.17
C VAL A 42 8.43 -0.27 8.02
N LEU A 43 8.84 -1.55 8.09
CA LEU A 43 8.23 -2.53 8.97
C LEU A 43 8.38 -2.09 10.43
N ARG A 44 7.30 -2.17 11.20
CA ARG A 44 7.34 -1.80 12.62
C ARG A 44 8.32 -2.66 13.40
N GLY A 45 9.02 -2.03 14.33
CA GLY A 45 10.09 -2.69 15.11
C GLY A 45 9.62 -3.89 15.94
N ASP A 46 8.35 -3.88 16.40
CA ASP A 46 7.73 -5.01 17.12
C ASP A 46 7.52 -6.24 16.22
N LEU A 47 7.40 -6.05 14.90
CA LEU A 47 7.25 -7.10 13.90
C LEU A 47 8.56 -7.50 13.24
N SER A 48 9.58 -6.66 13.31
CA SER A 48 10.89 -6.91 12.68
C SER A 48 11.66 -8.08 13.32
N ASN A 49 11.30 -8.49 14.52
CA ASN A 49 11.87 -9.64 15.22
C ASN A 49 11.20 -10.98 14.88
N ASP A 50 10.09 -10.96 14.14
CA ASP A 50 9.39 -12.17 13.67
C ASP A 50 9.72 -12.44 12.20
N GLU A 51 10.53 -13.47 11.97
CA GLU A 51 10.97 -13.86 10.62
C GLU A 51 9.82 -14.08 9.63
N LYS A 52 8.64 -14.51 10.10
CA LYS A 52 7.48 -14.72 9.24
C LYS A 52 7.00 -13.41 8.64
N PHE A 53 6.91 -12.35 9.47
CA PHE A 53 6.53 -11.03 9.00
C PHE A 53 7.57 -10.42 8.08
N VAL A 54 8.85 -10.56 8.41
CA VAL A 54 9.96 -10.06 7.59
C VAL A 54 9.96 -10.73 6.22
N ARG A 55 9.96 -12.06 6.16
CA ARG A 55 9.95 -12.80 4.88
C ARG A 55 8.75 -12.45 4.04
N ARG A 56 7.60 -12.28 4.67
CA ARG A 56 6.37 -11.94 3.98
C ARG A 56 6.41 -10.52 3.44
N PHE A 57 6.86 -9.56 4.23
CA PHE A 57 7.05 -8.17 3.83
C PHE A 57 7.97 -8.07 2.59
N GLN A 58 9.12 -8.74 2.63
CA GLN A 58 10.07 -8.77 1.52
C GLN A 58 9.51 -9.49 0.28
N ARG A 59 8.85 -10.63 0.47
CA ARG A 59 8.32 -11.43 -0.64
C ARG A 59 7.19 -10.72 -1.39
N GLU A 60 6.29 -10.10 -0.68
CA GLU A 60 5.18 -9.34 -1.27
C GLU A 60 5.69 -8.09 -1.99
N ALA A 61 6.70 -7.43 -1.43
CA ALA A 61 7.37 -6.31 -2.07
C ALA A 61 8.03 -6.71 -3.39
N LEU A 62 8.75 -7.82 -3.42
CA LEU A 62 9.39 -8.34 -4.63
C LEU A 62 8.36 -8.70 -5.71
N ALA A 63 7.24 -9.31 -5.34
CA ALA A 63 6.16 -9.62 -6.28
C ALA A 63 5.59 -8.34 -6.91
N ALA A 64 5.28 -7.34 -6.11
CA ALA A 64 4.75 -6.06 -6.59
C ALA A 64 5.79 -5.22 -7.37
N SER A 65 7.09 -5.44 -7.16
CA SER A 65 8.16 -4.73 -7.89
C SER A 65 8.20 -5.04 -9.39
N SER A 66 7.57 -6.15 -9.82
CA SER A 66 7.44 -6.49 -11.24
C SER A 66 6.35 -5.69 -11.97
N LEU A 67 5.49 -4.96 -11.24
CA LEU A 67 4.40 -4.18 -11.83
C LEU A 67 4.91 -2.80 -12.27
N SER A 68 4.63 -2.45 -13.51
CA SER A 68 4.88 -1.11 -14.07
C SER A 68 3.64 -0.66 -14.82
N HIS A 69 2.89 0.28 -14.24
CA HIS A 69 1.66 0.81 -14.81
C HIS A 69 1.39 2.22 -14.28
N PRO A 70 0.84 3.14 -15.09
CA PRO A 70 0.58 4.53 -14.66
C PRO A 70 -0.38 4.63 -13.45
N ASN A 71 -1.24 3.65 -13.25
CA ASN A 71 -2.21 3.62 -12.13
C ASN A 71 -1.77 2.73 -10.96
N ILE A 72 -0.52 2.32 -10.92
CA ILE A 72 0.08 1.54 -9.81
C ILE A 72 1.30 2.30 -9.29
N VAL A 73 1.40 2.44 -7.96
CA VAL A 73 2.60 2.99 -7.31
C VAL A 73 3.80 2.09 -7.63
N GLU A 74 4.83 2.68 -8.22
CA GLU A 74 6.03 1.96 -8.61
C GLU A 74 6.91 1.64 -7.41
N MET A 75 7.41 0.42 -7.31
CA MET A 75 8.43 0.04 -6.33
C MET A 75 9.82 0.22 -6.91
N TYR A 76 10.70 0.85 -6.11
CA TYR A 76 12.06 1.16 -6.53
C TYR A 76 13.10 0.23 -5.91
N ASP A 77 12.93 -0.11 -4.62
CA ASP A 77 13.95 -0.86 -3.88
C ASP A 77 13.34 -1.55 -2.64
N VAL A 78 14.01 -2.59 -2.19
CA VAL A 78 13.69 -3.31 -0.95
C VAL A 78 14.99 -3.59 -0.22
N GLY A 79 15.06 -3.29 1.06
CA GLY A 79 16.30 -3.48 1.80
C GLY A 79 16.12 -3.67 3.31
N GLU A 80 17.27 -3.85 3.93
CA GLU A 80 17.43 -3.92 5.38
C GLU A 80 18.65 -3.08 5.77
N ASP A 81 18.49 -2.30 6.82
CA ASP A 81 19.56 -1.48 7.40
C ASP A 81 19.46 -1.54 8.93
N ASN A 82 20.42 -2.21 9.58
CA ASN A 82 20.50 -2.34 11.04
C ASN A 82 19.19 -2.83 11.69
N GLY A 83 18.56 -3.86 11.12
CA GLY A 83 17.30 -4.42 11.59
C GLY A 83 16.06 -3.63 11.17
N ILE A 84 16.23 -2.59 10.37
CA ILE A 84 15.13 -1.81 9.76
C ILE A 84 14.84 -2.36 8.38
N TYR A 85 13.73 -3.08 8.24
CA TYR A 85 13.26 -3.58 6.94
C TYR A 85 12.40 -2.54 6.26
N TYR A 86 12.72 -2.21 5.02
CA TYR A 86 12.07 -1.12 4.30
C TYR A 86 11.81 -1.45 2.83
N ILE A 87 10.83 -0.76 2.28
CA ILE A 87 10.48 -0.75 0.86
C ILE A 87 10.49 0.71 0.39
N VAL A 88 11.21 0.98 -0.70
CA VAL A 88 11.23 2.29 -1.35
C VAL A 88 10.30 2.27 -2.54
N MET A 89 9.45 3.26 -2.63
CA MET A 89 8.45 3.38 -3.69
C MET A 89 8.29 4.82 -4.17
N GLU A 90 7.62 4.97 -5.29
CA GLU A 90 7.19 6.26 -5.80
C GLU A 90 6.48 7.08 -4.73
N TYR A 91 6.90 8.32 -4.53
CA TYR A 91 6.15 9.28 -3.74
C TYR A 91 5.04 9.90 -4.59
N VAL A 92 3.81 9.71 -4.19
CA VAL A 92 2.64 10.29 -4.85
C VAL A 92 2.14 11.44 -4.01
N GLU A 93 2.26 12.66 -4.54
CA GLU A 93 1.69 13.84 -3.93
C GLU A 93 0.19 13.90 -4.23
N GLY A 94 -0.62 13.61 -3.22
CA GLY A 94 -2.06 13.50 -3.37
C GLY A 94 -2.74 13.08 -2.07
N LYS A 95 -4.01 12.72 -2.19
CA LYS A 95 -4.85 12.22 -1.09
C LYS A 95 -5.30 10.81 -1.40
N THR A 96 -5.70 10.08 -0.37
CA THR A 96 -6.44 8.84 -0.58
C THR A 96 -7.87 9.17 -1.04
N VAL A 97 -8.47 8.27 -1.81
CA VAL A 97 -9.89 8.39 -2.20
C VAL A 97 -10.77 8.47 -0.94
N LYS A 98 -10.41 7.74 0.13
CA LYS A 98 -11.12 7.84 1.41
C LYS A 98 -11.09 9.26 1.99
N GLN A 99 -9.92 9.90 1.99
CA GLN A 99 -9.78 11.28 2.48
C GLN A 99 -10.59 12.27 1.61
N LEU A 100 -10.57 12.06 0.29
CA LEU A 100 -11.34 12.89 -0.63
C LEU A 100 -12.84 12.79 -0.36
N VAL A 101 -13.37 11.57 -0.25
CA VAL A 101 -14.79 11.33 0.06
C VAL A 101 -15.15 11.87 1.44
N LYS A 102 -14.30 11.67 2.45
CA LYS A 102 -14.53 12.22 3.80
C LYS A 102 -14.62 13.75 3.79
N LYS A 103 -13.79 14.42 2.99
CA LYS A 103 -13.77 15.89 2.87
C LYS A 103 -14.98 16.45 2.12
N ARG A 104 -15.41 15.77 1.05
CA ARG A 104 -16.43 16.26 0.12
C ARG A 104 -17.83 15.68 0.37
N GLY A 105 -17.92 14.57 1.11
CA GLY A 105 -19.15 13.81 1.34
C GLY A 105 -19.40 12.76 0.25
N SER A 106 -19.29 13.14 -1.02
CA SER A 106 -19.50 12.24 -2.16
C SER A 106 -18.64 12.66 -3.35
N LEU A 107 -18.53 11.74 -4.31
CA LEU A 107 -17.98 12.00 -5.64
C LEU A 107 -19.13 12.22 -6.62
N THR A 108 -18.89 12.98 -7.67
CA THR A 108 -19.82 13.01 -8.81
C THR A 108 -19.80 11.70 -9.58
N LEU A 109 -20.84 11.39 -10.34
CA LEU A 109 -20.87 10.18 -11.16
C LEU A 109 -19.69 10.13 -12.15
N SER A 110 -19.37 11.27 -12.76
CA SER A 110 -18.24 11.37 -13.71
C SER A 110 -16.91 11.06 -13.03
N GLU A 111 -16.64 11.62 -11.84
CA GLU A 111 -15.43 11.35 -11.07
C GLU A 111 -15.34 9.88 -10.64
N ALA A 112 -16.45 9.31 -10.17
CA ALA A 112 -16.49 7.91 -9.77
C ALA A 112 -16.21 6.97 -10.95
N LEU A 113 -16.79 7.23 -12.12
CA LEU A 113 -16.55 6.46 -13.33
C LEU A 113 -15.08 6.57 -13.80
N ASP A 114 -14.50 7.77 -13.77
CA ASP A 114 -13.12 7.98 -14.15
C ASP A 114 -12.14 7.23 -13.22
N ILE A 115 -12.37 7.30 -11.91
CA ILE A 115 -11.61 6.53 -10.91
C ILE A 115 -11.74 5.02 -11.17
N MET A 116 -12.95 4.52 -11.41
CA MET A 116 -13.21 3.10 -11.65
C MET A 116 -12.56 2.59 -12.93
N LEU A 117 -12.53 3.39 -14.00
CA LEU A 117 -11.85 3.04 -15.24
C LEU A 117 -10.34 2.88 -15.01
N GLN A 118 -9.71 3.85 -14.35
CA GLN A 118 -8.29 3.79 -14.03
C GLN A 118 -7.96 2.64 -13.07
N LEU A 119 -8.80 2.41 -12.06
CA LEU A 119 -8.65 1.30 -11.10
C LEU A 119 -8.71 -0.05 -11.82
N THR A 120 -9.70 -0.23 -12.69
CA THR A 120 -9.87 -1.46 -13.47
C THR A 120 -8.66 -1.71 -14.37
N ASP A 121 -8.14 -0.68 -15.01
CA ASP A 121 -6.97 -0.79 -15.88
C ASP A 121 -5.72 -1.24 -15.10
N GLY A 122 -5.45 -0.61 -13.95
CA GLY A 122 -4.33 -0.99 -13.07
C GLY A 122 -4.47 -2.42 -12.51
N ILE A 123 -5.64 -2.80 -12.05
CA ILE A 123 -5.90 -4.14 -11.51
C ILE A 123 -5.83 -5.21 -12.61
N SER A 124 -6.32 -4.92 -13.81
CA SER A 124 -6.16 -5.82 -14.96
C SER A 124 -4.70 -6.10 -15.26
N HIS A 125 -3.85 -5.07 -15.27
CA HIS A 125 -2.41 -5.22 -15.44
C HIS A 125 -1.78 -6.13 -14.37
N ALA A 126 -2.15 -5.95 -13.10
CA ALA A 126 -1.67 -6.80 -12.01
C ALA A 126 -2.13 -8.26 -12.19
N HIS A 127 -3.39 -8.48 -12.54
CA HIS A 127 -3.94 -9.82 -12.79
C HIS A 127 -3.29 -10.53 -13.98
N ASP A 128 -2.96 -9.82 -15.06
CA ASP A 128 -2.22 -10.34 -16.19
C ASP A 128 -0.81 -10.81 -15.80
N SER A 129 -0.25 -10.22 -14.73
CA SER A 129 1.02 -10.62 -14.11
C SER A 129 0.84 -11.65 -12.97
N TYR A 130 -0.35 -12.21 -12.81
CA TYR A 130 -0.71 -13.17 -11.75
C TYR A 130 -0.57 -12.60 -10.33
N ILE A 131 -0.69 -11.28 -10.17
CA ILE A 131 -0.63 -10.59 -8.88
C ILE A 131 -2.03 -10.16 -8.47
N ILE A 132 -2.44 -10.58 -7.28
CA ILE A 132 -3.72 -10.24 -6.67
C ILE A 132 -3.46 -9.18 -5.58
N HIS A 133 -4.25 -8.11 -5.55
CA HIS A 133 -4.08 -7.03 -4.58
C HIS A 133 -4.42 -7.47 -3.15
N ARG A 134 -5.56 -8.13 -2.95
CA ARG A 134 -6.05 -8.71 -1.69
C ARG A 134 -6.60 -7.72 -0.67
N ASP A 135 -6.36 -6.42 -0.83
CA ASP A 135 -6.78 -5.39 0.13
C ASP A 135 -7.24 -4.09 -0.58
N LEU A 136 -8.03 -4.22 -1.65
CA LEU A 136 -8.58 -3.06 -2.35
C LEU A 136 -9.61 -2.35 -1.49
N LYS A 137 -9.38 -1.08 -1.26
CA LYS A 137 -10.24 -0.18 -0.49
C LYS A 137 -9.85 1.28 -0.76
N PRO A 138 -10.72 2.25 -0.48
CA PRO A 138 -10.44 3.67 -0.76
C PRO A 138 -9.19 4.24 -0.06
N GLN A 139 -8.72 3.61 1.01
CA GLN A 139 -7.47 3.98 1.68
C GLN A 139 -6.23 3.65 0.86
N ASN A 140 -6.30 2.63 -0.01
CA ASN A 140 -5.19 2.12 -0.82
C ASN A 140 -5.23 2.64 -2.25
N ILE A 141 -6.01 3.69 -2.51
CA ILE A 141 -6.10 4.36 -3.80
C ILE A 141 -5.75 5.83 -3.57
N LEU A 142 -4.61 6.24 -4.09
CA LEU A 142 -4.17 7.63 -4.08
C LEU A 142 -4.73 8.35 -5.30
N ILE A 143 -5.13 9.61 -5.14
CA ILE A 143 -5.59 10.46 -6.23
C ILE A 143 -4.81 11.77 -6.23
N LYS A 144 -4.23 12.09 -7.39
CA LYS A 144 -3.49 13.33 -7.62
C LYS A 144 -4.45 14.47 -7.99
N ASP A 145 -3.96 15.70 -7.93
CA ASP A 145 -4.77 16.89 -8.25
C ASP A 145 -5.25 16.91 -9.71
N ASP A 146 -4.54 16.24 -10.62
CA ASP A 146 -4.93 16.07 -12.04
C ASP A 146 -5.97 14.97 -12.28
N GLY A 147 -6.42 14.27 -11.22
CA GLY A 147 -7.37 13.17 -11.29
C GLY A 147 -6.77 11.80 -11.58
N GLN A 148 -5.46 11.69 -11.80
CA GLN A 148 -4.80 10.40 -11.94
C GLN A 148 -4.84 9.63 -10.62
N ILE A 149 -5.24 8.37 -10.67
CA ILE A 149 -5.18 7.49 -9.49
C ILE A 149 -3.94 6.60 -9.53
N LYS A 150 -3.50 6.23 -8.33
CA LYS A 150 -2.41 5.26 -8.14
C LYS A 150 -2.80 4.26 -7.05
N ILE A 151 -2.79 2.98 -7.40
CA ILE A 151 -3.06 1.87 -6.49
C ILE A 151 -1.79 1.59 -5.69
N THR A 152 -1.93 1.45 -4.38
CA THR A 152 -0.82 1.15 -3.47
C THR A 152 -1.15 -0.05 -2.57
N ASP A 153 -0.15 -0.54 -1.85
CA ASP A 153 -0.30 -1.58 -0.82
C ASP A 153 -0.81 -2.94 -1.32
N PHE A 154 -0.27 -3.43 -2.44
CA PHE A 154 -0.53 -4.78 -2.93
C PHE A 154 -0.15 -5.84 -1.90
N GLY A 155 -1.15 -6.52 -1.31
CA GLY A 155 -1.02 -7.75 -0.52
C GLY A 155 -0.24 -7.66 0.80
N ILE A 156 0.39 -6.53 1.10
CA ILE A 156 1.30 -6.38 2.25
C ILE A 156 0.55 -6.45 3.59
N ALA A 157 -0.72 -6.04 3.61
CA ALA A 157 -1.51 -5.93 4.83
C ALA A 157 -2.19 -7.24 5.27
N MET A 158 -2.39 -8.20 4.38
CA MET A 158 -3.12 -9.45 4.66
C MET A 158 -2.29 -10.53 5.37
N ALA A 159 -1.13 -10.15 5.92
CA ALA A 159 -0.27 -11.03 6.70
C ALA A 159 -0.82 -11.37 8.09
N LEU A 160 -1.79 -10.63 8.59
CA LEU A 160 -2.38 -10.86 9.89
C LEU A 160 -3.42 -11.99 9.78
N ASN A 161 -3.17 -13.10 10.48
CA ASN A 161 -4.08 -14.22 10.60
C ASN A 161 -5.47 -13.74 11.04
N SER A 162 -6.52 -14.43 10.61
CA SER A 162 -7.92 -14.23 10.98
C SER A 162 -8.16 -14.10 12.49
N THR A 163 -7.26 -14.57 13.33
CA THR A 163 -7.30 -14.47 14.78
C THR A 163 -6.94 -13.08 15.34
N GLN A 164 -6.22 -12.26 14.60
CA GLN A 164 -5.87 -10.89 15.01
C GLN A 164 -6.83 -9.82 14.43
N LEU A 165 -7.74 -10.23 13.55
CA LEU A 165 -8.79 -9.37 12.99
C LEU A 165 -9.73 -8.78 14.06
N THR A 166 -9.75 -9.35 15.26
CA THR A 166 -10.66 -8.94 16.35
C THR A 166 -10.07 -7.96 17.37
N GLN A 167 -8.77 -7.61 17.27
CA GLN A 167 -8.11 -6.86 18.35
C GLN A 167 -7.62 -5.43 18.03
N THR A 168 -7.74 -4.95 16.81
CA THR A 168 -7.32 -3.56 16.51
C THR A 168 -8.41 -2.78 15.76
N ASN A 169 -8.74 -1.59 16.25
CA ASN A 169 -9.72 -0.67 15.65
C ASN A 169 -9.44 -0.28 14.17
N SER A 170 -8.24 -0.54 13.66
CA SER A 170 -7.89 -0.34 12.25
C SER A 170 -8.48 -1.40 11.32
N VAL A 171 -8.90 -2.53 11.86
CA VAL A 171 -9.50 -3.64 11.11
C VAL A 171 -10.96 -3.38 10.78
N MET A 172 -11.69 -2.65 11.63
CA MET A 172 -13.13 -2.37 11.40
C MET A 172 -13.41 -1.67 10.07
N GLY A 173 -12.51 -0.83 9.58
CA GLY A 173 -12.69 -0.15 8.28
C GLY A 173 -12.47 -1.04 7.05
N SER A 174 -11.70 -2.12 7.17
CA SER A 174 -11.39 -3.04 6.07
C SER A 174 -12.47 -4.10 5.85
N VAL A 175 -13.26 -4.41 6.86
CA VAL A 175 -14.29 -5.47 6.81
C VAL A 175 -15.35 -5.19 5.75
N HIS A 176 -15.68 -3.92 5.49
CA HIS A 176 -16.68 -3.52 4.51
C HIS A 176 -16.32 -3.89 3.06
N TYR A 177 -15.03 -4.05 2.77
CA TYR A 177 -14.51 -4.38 1.43
C TYR A 177 -14.03 -5.82 1.33
N LEU A 178 -14.09 -6.58 2.42
CA LEU A 178 -13.55 -7.93 2.52
C LEU A 178 -14.42 -8.95 1.78
N PRO A 179 -13.88 -9.65 0.78
CA PRO A 179 -14.61 -10.70 0.08
C PRO A 179 -15.00 -11.87 1.01
N PRO A 180 -16.12 -12.55 0.76
CA PRO A 180 -16.60 -13.65 1.59
C PRO A 180 -15.59 -14.78 1.77
N GLU A 181 -14.85 -15.14 0.71
CA GLU A 181 -13.82 -16.17 0.75
C GLU A 181 -12.67 -15.80 1.68
N GLN A 182 -12.24 -14.53 1.68
CA GLN A 182 -11.21 -14.04 2.60
C GLN A 182 -11.74 -13.94 4.04
N ALA A 183 -12.99 -13.51 4.23
CA ALA A 183 -13.64 -13.48 5.55
C ALA A 183 -13.75 -14.87 6.19
N SER A 184 -13.90 -15.91 5.36
CA SER A 184 -13.96 -17.32 5.81
C SER A 184 -12.58 -18.00 5.91
N GLY A 185 -11.48 -17.24 5.75
CA GLY A 185 -10.12 -17.77 5.86
C GLY A 185 -9.63 -18.53 4.62
N LYS A 186 -10.36 -18.46 3.51
CA LYS A 186 -9.94 -19.02 2.22
C LYS A 186 -8.99 -18.04 1.52
N GLY A 187 -8.18 -18.56 0.60
CA GLY A 187 -7.25 -17.75 -0.18
C GLY A 187 -7.95 -16.76 -1.11
N ALA A 188 -7.31 -15.60 -1.32
CA ALA A 188 -7.78 -14.60 -2.29
C ALA A 188 -7.57 -15.07 -3.72
N THR A 189 -8.46 -14.65 -4.62
CA THR A 189 -8.39 -14.88 -6.05
C THR A 189 -8.60 -13.58 -6.82
N ILE A 190 -8.47 -13.61 -8.14
CA ILE A 190 -8.83 -12.48 -9.03
C ILE A 190 -10.26 -11.98 -8.72
N LYS A 191 -11.20 -12.88 -8.46
CA LYS A 191 -12.59 -12.53 -8.11
C LYS A 191 -12.69 -11.76 -6.80
N SER A 192 -11.76 -11.98 -5.86
CA SER A 192 -11.71 -11.24 -4.60
C SER A 192 -11.47 -9.75 -4.82
N ASP A 193 -10.52 -9.40 -5.69
CA ASP A 193 -10.27 -8.01 -6.06
C ASP A 193 -11.50 -7.38 -6.76
N ILE A 194 -12.13 -8.13 -7.66
CA ILE A 194 -13.34 -7.66 -8.36
C ILE A 194 -14.48 -7.39 -7.36
N TYR A 195 -14.67 -8.26 -6.38
CA TYR A 195 -15.65 -8.05 -5.32
C TYR A 195 -15.37 -6.75 -4.53
N SER A 196 -14.11 -6.54 -4.15
CA SER A 196 -13.71 -5.35 -3.36
C SER A 196 -13.85 -4.04 -4.13
N MET A 197 -13.82 -4.08 -5.47
CA MET A 197 -14.03 -2.90 -6.34
C MET A 197 -15.49 -2.47 -6.42
N GLY A 198 -16.45 -3.38 -6.29
CA GLY A 198 -17.88 -3.13 -6.33
C GLY A 198 -18.44 -2.69 -4.99
#